data_49dd57b89bc25bdadd937bb651f5c581
#
_entry.id   49dd57b89bc25bdadd937bb651f5c581
#
_cell.length_a   1.000
_cell.length_b   1.000
_cell.length_c   1.000
_cell.angle_alpha   90.00
_cell.angle_beta   90.00
_cell.angle_gamma   90.00
#
_symmetry.space_group_name_H-M   'P 1'
#
loop_
_entity.id
_entity.type
_entity.pdbx_description
1 polymer ?
#
loop_
_entity_poly.entity_id
_entity_poly.type
_entity_poly.pdbx_seq_one_letter_code
_entity_poly.pdbx_strand_id
1 'polypeptide(L)'
;MAAPGASLRLVAPVWNRGTSGIRGLSRSVDPEGSQRKGRTLLQFLADHFYDVEAVREYLLHKQVLKVLRKNRSSTYIKERYGPYVAGAYFILKQGGAVKFQDKEWMRPNGRGLSGELWKLREVPIEAVDASGCAITYQGLDNLLALKELQSLSLQCCPHVDDWCLSRLYQLANSLRELSLAGCPRISERGLACLHHLQNLRRLDISHLPAVSNPGLTQILVEEMLPNCEVLGADWAQGLKLGPEEQSHDTASSPIPA
;
A
#
# COMPACT_ATOMS: atom_id res chain seq x y z
N MET A 1 5.64 -47.42 -5.71
CA MET A 1 6.84 -46.74 -6.21
C MET A 1 6.71 -45.27 -5.81
N ALA A 2 7.48 -44.88 -4.80
CA ALA A 2 7.43 -43.53 -4.22
C ALA A 2 8.59 -42.69 -4.80
N ALA A 3 8.28 -41.50 -5.27
CA ALA A 3 9.25 -40.50 -5.74
C ALA A 3 9.74 -39.66 -4.56
N PRO A 4 11.04 -39.36 -4.44
CA PRO A 4 11.57 -38.57 -3.33
C PRO A 4 11.38 -37.06 -3.57
N GLY A 5 10.81 -36.39 -2.58
CA GLY A 5 10.71 -34.94 -2.53
C GLY A 5 12.06 -34.27 -2.28
N ALA A 6 12.46 -33.37 -3.16
CA ALA A 6 13.64 -32.54 -2.99
C ALA A 6 13.33 -31.38 -2.02
N SER A 7 13.84 -31.48 -0.79
CA SER A 7 13.81 -30.41 0.21
C SER A 7 14.92 -29.39 -0.09
N LEU A 8 14.55 -28.22 -0.59
CA LEU A 8 15.46 -27.09 -0.70
C LEU A 8 15.70 -26.49 0.70
N ARG A 9 16.83 -26.81 1.28
CA ARG A 9 17.32 -26.17 2.51
C ARG A 9 17.86 -24.79 2.15
N LEU A 10 17.14 -23.76 2.57
CA LEU A 10 17.63 -22.38 2.61
C LEU A 10 18.75 -22.29 3.65
N VAL A 11 19.97 -22.16 3.18
CA VAL A 11 21.15 -21.88 4.04
C VAL A 11 21.11 -20.39 4.37
N ALA A 12 20.75 -20.06 5.62
CA ALA A 12 20.85 -18.70 6.13
C ALA A 12 22.33 -18.38 6.41
N PRO A 13 22.83 -17.20 6.00
CA PRO A 13 24.17 -16.78 6.36
C PRO A 13 24.26 -16.50 7.87
N VAL A 14 25.14 -17.21 8.55
CA VAL A 14 25.45 -17.04 9.97
C VAL A 14 26.15 -15.71 10.17
N TRP A 15 25.48 -14.78 10.84
CA TRP A 15 26.10 -13.55 11.33
C TRP A 15 26.85 -13.85 12.62
N ASN A 16 28.17 -13.93 12.52
CA ASN A 16 29.07 -14.09 13.67
C ASN A 16 29.11 -12.76 14.46
N ARG A 17 28.51 -12.73 15.64
CA ARG A 17 28.69 -11.68 16.63
C ARG A 17 30.04 -11.87 17.30
N GLY A 18 31.04 -11.09 16.87
CA GLY A 18 32.31 -11.00 17.60
C GLY A 18 32.10 -10.30 18.93
N THR A 19 32.38 -11.03 19.98
CA THR A 19 32.42 -10.57 21.37
C THR A 19 33.60 -9.63 21.61
N SER A 20 33.33 -8.56 22.32
CA SER A 20 34.30 -7.62 22.88
C SER A 20 35.19 -8.32 23.94
N GLY A 21 36.48 -8.02 23.91
CA GLY A 21 37.37 -8.39 25.00
C GLY A 21 38.78 -7.87 24.88
N ILE A 22 39.10 -6.94 25.74
CA ILE A 22 40.33 -6.76 26.51
C ILE A 22 41.47 -5.91 25.94
N ARG A 23 41.78 -4.94 26.78
CA ARG A 23 42.85 -3.96 26.84
C ARG A 23 44.24 -4.53 26.61
N GLY A 24 45.05 -3.81 25.85
CA GLY A 24 46.50 -3.95 25.82
C GLY A 24 47.13 -2.64 25.33
N LEU A 25 47.71 -1.92 26.25
CA LEU A 25 48.52 -0.73 26.03
C LEU A 25 49.80 -1.08 25.29
N SER A 26 50.06 -0.50 24.14
CA SER A 26 51.40 -0.07 23.74
C SER A 26 51.31 1.00 22.66
N ARG A 27 51.92 2.10 23.01
CA ARG A 27 52.01 3.36 22.27
C ARG A 27 53.19 3.21 21.32
N SER A 28 52.92 3.09 20.03
CA SER A 28 53.90 3.42 18.99
C SER A 28 53.27 4.51 18.11
N VAL A 29 53.97 5.63 18.10
CA VAL A 29 53.68 6.82 17.30
C VAL A 29 54.22 6.54 15.92
N ASP A 30 53.34 6.41 14.92
CA ASP A 30 53.69 6.55 13.51
C ASP A 30 52.87 7.68 12.90
N PRO A 31 53.56 8.63 12.27
CA PRO A 31 52.94 9.78 11.65
C PRO A 31 52.67 9.51 10.18
N GLU A 32 51.58 8.96 9.84
CA GLU A 32 51.02 9.08 8.49
C GLU A 32 49.52 9.16 8.56
N GLY A 33 49.00 10.32 8.19
CA GLY A 33 47.60 10.60 8.05
C GLY A 33 46.95 9.68 7.04
N SER A 34 46.50 8.52 7.48
CA SER A 34 45.60 7.67 6.70
C SER A 34 44.28 8.38 6.57
N GLN A 35 44.11 9.18 5.53
CA GLN A 35 42.82 9.56 5.02
C GLN A 35 42.03 8.26 4.81
N ARG A 36 41.04 8.02 5.66
CA ARG A 36 40.00 6.98 5.42
C ARG A 36 39.31 7.40 4.12
N LYS A 37 39.85 6.96 2.97
CA LYS A 37 39.19 7.06 1.68
C LYS A 37 37.84 6.33 1.86
N GLY A 38 36.77 7.10 1.96
CA GLY A 38 35.43 6.53 1.98
C GLY A 38 35.32 5.59 0.79
N ARG A 39 34.99 4.33 1.05
CA ARG A 39 34.77 3.33 -0.01
C ARG A 39 33.80 3.93 -1.00
N THR A 40 34.19 4.03 -2.26
CA THR A 40 33.30 4.51 -3.31
C THR A 40 32.16 3.52 -3.48
N LEU A 41 31.01 4.02 -3.92
CA LEU A 41 29.84 3.16 -4.19
C LEU A 41 30.21 2.01 -5.15
N LEU A 42 31.06 2.28 -6.14
CA LEU A 42 31.54 1.29 -7.10
C LEU A 42 32.39 0.19 -6.42
N GLN A 43 33.28 0.54 -5.49
CA GLN A 43 34.05 -0.43 -4.72
C GLN A 43 33.13 -1.28 -3.84
N PHE A 44 32.16 -0.67 -3.18
CA PHE A 44 31.16 -1.42 -2.41
C PHE A 44 30.39 -2.40 -3.27
N LEU A 45 29.96 -2.01 -4.48
CA LEU A 45 29.24 -2.87 -5.41
C LEU A 45 30.11 -4.01 -5.91
N ALA A 46 31.39 -3.72 -6.28
CA ALA A 46 32.35 -4.74 -6.74
C ALA A 46 32.69 -5.77 -5.66
N ASP A 47 32.78 -5.35 -4.39
CA ASP A 47 33.11 -6.23 -3.27
C ASP A 47 31.96 -7.16 -2.84
N HIS A 48 30.71 -6.75 -3.09
CA HIS A 48 29.52 -7.44 -2.55
C HIS A 48 28.65 -8.13 -3.61
N PHE A 49 28.82 -7.79 -4.86
CA PHE A 49 27.97 -8.32 -5.93
C PHE A 49 28.78 -8.79 -7.12
N TYR A 50 28.58 -10.05 -7.49
CA TYR A 50 29.27 -10.66 -8.64
C TYR A 50 28.62 -10.30 -9.97
N ASP A 51 27.32 -9.93 -9.94
CA ASP A 51 26.58 -9.58 -11.14
C ASP A 51 25.46 -8.53 -10.86
N VAL A 52 24.84 -8.04 -11.91
CA VAL A 52 23.75 -7.05 -11.85
C VAL A 52 22.50 -7.63 -11.20
N GLU A 53 22.27 -8.93 -11.33
CA GLU A 53 21.11 -9.60 -10.79
C GLU A 53 21.16 -9.66 -9.27
N ALA A 54 22.32 -9.96 -8.70
CA ALA A 54 22.54 -9.89 -7.24
C ALA A 54 22.33 -8.48 -6.68
N VAL A 55 22.75 -7.44 -7.41
CA VAL A 55 22.45 -6.03 -7.03
C VAL A 55 20.96 -5.76 -7.04
N ARG A 56 20.26 -6.20 -8.08
CA ARG A 56 18.80 -6.04 -8.22
C ARG A 56 18.07 -6.72 -7.05
N GLU A 57 18.38 -7.97 -6.75
CA GLU A 57 17.78 -8.70 -5.63
C GLU A 57 18.02 -8.01 -4.29
N TYR A 58 19.24 -7.57 -4.04
CA TYR A 58 19.58 -6.81 -2.84
C TYR A 58 18.77 -5.53 -2.69
N LEU A 59 18.60 -4.76 -3.77
CA LEU A 59 17.80 -3.53 -3.77
C LEU A 59 16.32 -3.83 -3.56
N LEU A 60 15.77 -4.86 -4.21
CA LEU A 60 14.41 -5.31 -4.02
C LEU A 60 14.17 -5.74 -2.57
N HIS A 61 15.08 -6.54 -2.01
CA HIS A 61 15.01 -6.95 -0.61
C HIS A 61 15.02 -5.73 0.35
N LYS A 62 15.87 -4.75 0.11
CA LYS A 62 15.88 -3.49 0.88
C LYS A 62 14.56 -2.72 0.77
N GLN A 63 13.95 -2.68 -0.41
CA GLN A 63 12.63 -2.05 -0.59
C GLN A 63 11.56 -2.76 0.23
N VAL A 64 11.50 -4.09 0.17
CA VAL A 64 10.58 -4.90 0.98
C VAL A 64 10.78 -4.63 2.47
N LEU A 65 12.01 -4.66 2.97
CA LEU A 65 12.29 -4.36 4.37
C LEU A 65 11.88 -2.94 4.78
N LYS A 66 12.03 -1.97 3.88
CA LYS A 66 11.58 -0.59 4.12
C LYS A 66 10.07 -0.50 4.27
N VAL A 67 9.33 -1.21 3.39
CA VAL A 67 7.86 -1.29 3.46
C VAL A 67 7.44 -1.98 4.77
N LEU A 68 8.03 -3.13 5.11
CA LEU A 68 7.72 -3.85 6.35
C LEU A 68 7.96 -2.98 7.60
N ARG A 69 9.07 -2.24 7.65
CA ARG A 69 9.37 -1.32 8.77
C ARG A 69 8.36 -0.18 8.88
N LYS A 70 7.88 0.34 7.75
CA LYS A 70 6.84 1.37 7.72
C LYS A 70 5.50 0.86 8.25
N ASN A 71 5.19 -0.40 7.98
CA ASN A 71 3.92 -1.03 8.34
C ASN A 71 3.89 -1.62 9.76
N ARG A 72 5.03 -1.63 10.45
CA ARG A 72 5.10 -2.16 11.80
C ARG A 72 4.25 -1.32 12.76
N SER A 73 3.39 -1.99 13.52
CA SER A 73 2.62 -1.35 14.58
C SER A 73 3.55 -0.82 15.68
N SER A 74 3.23 0.37 16.17
CA SER A 74 3.91 1.00 17.30
C SER A 74 3.17 0.67 18.59
N THR A 75 3.35 -0.54 19.13
CA THR A 75 2.70 -1.00 20.37
C THR A 75 2.93 -0.04 21.53
N TYR A 76 4.14 0.47 21.67
CA TYR A 76 4.48 1.45 22.71
C TYR A 76 3.62 2.73 22.62
N ILE A 77 3.38 3.24 21.39
CA ILE A 77 2.53 4.43 21.20
C ILE A 77 1.08 4.09 21.51
N LYS A 78 0.61 2.91 21.09
CA LYS A 78 -0.76 2.44 21.35
C LYS A 78 -1.05 2.29 22.85
N GLU A 79 -0.11 1.74 23.60
CA GLU A 79 -0.23 1.56 25.05
C GLU A 79 -0.18 2.90 25.81
N ARG A 80 0.70 3.81 25.39
CA ARG A 80 0.91 5.08 26.10
C ARG A 80 -0.10 6.17 25.74
N TYR A 81 -0.50 6.27 24.47
CA TYR A 81 -1.32 7.37 23.94
C TYR A 81 -2.67 6.93 23.36
N GLY A 82 -2.95 5.64 23.35
CA GLY A 82 -4.19 5.09 22.86
C GLY A 82 -4.20 4.75 21.37
N PRO A 83 -5.28 4.08 20.89
CA PRO A 83 -5.37 3.59 19.51
C PRO A 83 -5.48 4.73 18.48
N TYR A 84 -6.19 5.81 18.79
CA TYR A 84 -6.39 6.94 17.88
C TYR A 84 -5.07 7.64 17.55
N VAL A 85 -4.27 7.97 18.55
CA VAL A 85 -2.95 8.58 18.34
C VAL A 85 -2.00 7.62 17.63
N ALA A 86 -2.05 6.33 17.94
CA ALA A 86 -1.21 5.34 17.26
C ALA A 86 -1.57 5.21 15.78
N GLY A 87 -2.86 5.18 15.44
CA GLY A 87 -3.34 5.17 14.05
C GLY A 87 -2.96 6.44 13.30
N ALA A 88 -3.17 7.61 13.90
CA ALA A 88 -2.75 8.89 13.32
C ALA A 88 -1.24 8.96 13.10
N TYR A 89 -0.45 8.57 14.10
CA TYR A 89 1.01 8.49 13.98
C TYR A 89 1.44 7.60 12.82
N PHE A 90 0.79 6.44 12.67
CA PHE A 90 1.08 5.49 11.60
C PHE A 90 0.86 6.11 10.21
N ILE A 91 -0.27 6.77 9.99
CA ILE A 91 -0.62 7.41 8.71
C ILE A 91 0.30 8.61 8.42
N LEU A 92 0.47 9.50 9.37
CA LEU A 92 1.34 10.68 9.22
C LEU A 92 2.80 10.30 8.94
N LYS A 93 3.31 9.23 9.54
CA LYS A 93 4.65 8.69 9.29
C LYS A 93 4.82 8.17 7.86
N GLN A 94 3.74 7.74 7.21
CA GLN A 94 3.75 7.29 5.82
C GLN A 94 3.59 8.43 4.82
N GLY A 95 3.20 9.61 5.28
CA GLY A 95 3.00 10.78 4.44
C GLY A 95 1.53 11.11 4.17
N GLY A 96 0.60 10.33 4.73
CA GLY A 96 -0.84 10.56 4.64
C GLY A 96 -1.33 11.71 5.52
N ALA A 97 -2.64 11.92 5.55
CA ALA A 97 -3.30 12.93 6.38
C ALA A 97 -4.38 12.29 7.25
N VAL A 98 -4.68 12.92 8.37
CA VAL A 98 -5.69 12.45 9.33
C VAL A 98 -6.55 13.62 9.77
N LYS A 99 -7.85 13.39 9.87
CA LYS A 99 -8.82 14.35 10.40
C LYS A 99 -9.42 13.77 11.69
N PHE A 100 -9.20 14.46 12.78
CA PHE A 100 -9.88 14.18 14.06
C PHE A 100 -11.24 14.85 14.06
N GLN A 101 -12.14 14.34 14.88
CA GLN A 101 -13.45 14.94 15.05
C GLN A 101 -13.33 16.41 15.48
N ASP A 102 -14.09 17.29 14.81
CA ASP A 102 -14.12 18.74 15.03
C ASP A 102 -12.76 19.44 14.85
N LYS A 103 -11.81 18.81 14.12
CA LYS A 103 -10.49 19.39 13.80
C LYS A 103 -10.26 19.47 12.30
N GLU A 104 -9.34 20.33 11.93
CA GLU A 104 -8.86 20.39 10.55
C GLU A 104 -7.96 19.21 10.19
N TRP A 105 -7.71 19.03 8.89
CA TRP A 105 -6.80 18.01 8.40
C TRP A 105 -5.38 18.21 8.91
N MET A 106 -4.88 17.23 9.62
CA MET A 106 -3.49 17.17 10.05
C MET A 106 -2.65 16.43 9.01
N ARG A 107 -1.63 17.13 8.49
CA ARG A 107 -0.66 16.58 7.53
C ARG A 107 0.75 16.58 8.13
N PRO A 108 1.65 15.69 7.68
CA PRO A 108 3.02 15.72 8.14
C PRO A 108 3.71 16.99 7.64
N ASN A 109 4.27 17.75 8.58
CA ASN A 109 5.10 18.92 8.26
C ASN A 109 6.54 18.45 8.04
N GLY A 110 7.29 19.10 7.15
CA GLY A 110 8.68 18.76 6.85
C GLY A 110 9.64 18.76 8.07
N ARG A 111 9.21 19.31 9.20
CA ARG A 111 9.94 19.32 10.48
C ARG A 111 9.56 18.19 11.44
N GLY A 112 8.72 17.25 11.02
CA GLY A 112 8.25 16.13 11.85
C GLY A 112 6.77 16.19 12.17
N LEU A 113 6.35 15.34 13.11
CA LEU A 113 4.97 15.27 13.57
C LEU A 113 4.66 16.41 14.51
N SER A 114 3.48 17.03 14.35
CA SER A 114 3.03 18.10 15.23
C SER A 114 2.94 17.61 16.69
N GLY A 115 3.46 18.41 17.62
CA GLY A 115 3.34 18.13 19.04
C GLY A 115 1.89 18.08 19.53
N GLU A 116 0.95 18.64 18.78
CA GLU A 116 -0.49 18.61 19.07
C GLU A 116 -1.08 17.20 18.98
N LEU A 117 -0.52 16.33 18.14
CA LEU A 117 -0.96 14.94 18.01
C LEU A 117 -1.04 14.23 19.38
N TRP A 118 -0.06 14.45 20.23
CA TRP A 118 0.04 13.78 21.53
C TRP A 118 -1.00 14.25 22.56
N LYS A 119 -1.66 15.37 22.30
CA LYS A 119 -2.74 15.91 23.14
C LYS A 119 -4.10 15.29 22.81
N LEU A 120 -4.25 14.70 21.61
CA LEU A 120 -5.52 14.19 21.09
C LEU A 120 -5.77 12.71 21.45
N ARG A 121 -5.51 12.32 22.71
CA ARG A 121 -5.56 10.91 23.15
C ARG A 121 -6.96 10.29 23.05
N GLU A 122 -7.98 11.07 23.32
CA GLU A 122 -9.38 10.62 23.45
C GLU A 122 -10.25 11.07 22.28
N VAL A 123 -9.69 11.87 21.38
CA VAL A 123 -10.44 12.38 20.23
C VAL A 123 -10.45 11.33 19.13
N PRO A 124 -11.61 10.87 18.68
CA PRO A 124 -11.70 9.88 17.62
C PRO A 124 -11.26 10.46 16.27
N ILE A 125 -10.79 9.57 15.40
CA ILE A 125 -10.43 9.90 14.03
C ILE A 125 -11.67 9.71 13.17
N GLU A 126 -12.10 10.78 12.50
CA GLU A 126 -13.22 10.81 11.59
C GLU A 126 -12.82 10.36 10.17
N ALA A 127 -11.71 10.89 9.66
CA ALA A 127 -11.27 10.61 8.31
C ALA A 127 -9.76 10.38 8.22
N VAL A 128 -9.38 9.48 7.30
CA VAL A 128 -7.99 9.13 6.98
C VAL A 128 -7.78 9.21 5.48
N ASP A 129 -6.80 10.00 5.08
CA ASP A 129 -6.28 10.02 3.71
C ASP A 129 -4.91 9.34 3.69
N ALA A 130 -4.87 8.14 3.17
CA ALA A 130 -3.68 7.33 3.03
C ALA A 130 -3.27 7.15 1.56
N SER A 131 -3.67 8.09 0.69
CA SER A 131 -3.41 8.04 -0.74
C SER A 131 -1.91 7.92 -1.04
N GLY A 132 -1.53 6.96 -1.90
CA GLY A 132 -0.14 6.68 -2.26
C GLY A 132 0.71 6.08 -1.13
N CYS A 133 0.14 5.79 0.03
CA CYS A 133 0.88 5.19 1.13
C CYS A 133 1.18 3.71 0.87
N ALA A 134 2.34 3.24 1.38
CA ALA A 134 2.74 1.85 1.26
C ALA A 134 2.10 0.98 2.35
N ILE A 135 0.77 1.01 2.47
CA ILE A 135 0.01 0.23 3.44
C ILE A 135 -0.08 -1.21 2.97
N THR A 136 0.30 -2.15 3.83
CA THR A 136 0.17 -3.60 3.60
C THR A 136 -0.91 -4.19 4.49
N TYR A 137 -1.23 -5.47 4.29
CA TYR A 137 -2.14 -6.24 5.12
C TYR A 137 -1.87 -6.08 6.64
N GLN A 138 -0.59 -6.13 7.05
CA GLN A 138 -0.21 -5.92 8.45
C GLN A 138 -0.35 -4.47 8.90
N GLY A 139 -0.07 -3.52 8.01
CA GLY A 139 -0.22 -2.08 8.30
C GLY A 139 -1.67 -1.68 8.54
N LEU A 140 -2.61 -2.38 7.89
CA LEU A 140 -4.03 -2.13 8.02
C LEU A 140 -4.53 -2.33 9.47
N ASP A 141 -3.88 -3.17 10.29
CA ASP A 141 -4.22 -3.37 11.70
C ASP A 141 -4.25 -2.07 12.51
N ASN A 142 -3.42 -1.11 12.13
CA ASN A 142 -3.39 0.19 12.79
C ASN A 142 -4.65 1.02 12.49
N LEU A 143 -5.28 0.82 11.33
CA LEU A 143 -6.52 1.49 10.91
C LEU A 143 -7.76 0.76 11.44
N LEU A 144 -7.76 -0.57 11.44
CA LEU A 144 -8.88 -1.37 11.92
C LEU A 144 -9.16 -1.19 13.43
N ALA A 145 -8.19 -0.64 14.16
CA ALA A 145 -8.38 -0.27 15.55
C ALA A 145 -9.24 1.00 15.74
N LEU A 146 -9.46 1.79 14.66
CA LEU A 146 -10.18 3.06 14.66
C LEU A 146 -11.68 2.81 14.42
N LYS A 147 -12.41 2.44 15.46
CA LYS A 147 -13.81 1.99 15.34
C LYS A 147 -14.81 3.08 14.95
N GLU A 148 -14.41 4.33 14.99
CA GLU A 148 -15.24 5.50 14.68
C GLU A 148 -14.88 6.14 13.32
N LEU A 149 -14.01 5.49 12.56
CA LEU A 149 -13.57 5.95 11.26
C LEU A 149 -14.72 5.96 10.25
N GLN A 150 -15.05 7.13 9.69
CA GLN A 150 -16.13 7.32 8.74
C GLN A 150 -15.65 7.39 7.29
N SER A 151 -14.50 8.01 7.04
CA SER A 151 -13.96 8.17 5.69
C SER A 151 -12.53 7.62 5.60
N LEU A 152 -12.29 6.75 4.62
CA LEU A 152 -10.99 6.12 4.37
C LEU A 152 -10.63 6.22 2.89
N SER A 153 -9.56 6.96 2.57
CA SER A 153 -8.97 7.00 1.24
C SER A 153 -7.70 6.14 1.18
N LEU A 154 -7.70 5.14 0.29
CA LEU A 154 -6.56 4.26 -0.02
C LEU A 154 -6.14 4.40 -1.48
N GLN A 155 -6.38 5.55 -2.10
CA GLN A 155 -6.11 5.77 -3.52
C GLN A 155 -4.65 5.51 -3.86
N CYS A 156 -4.42 4.90 -5.02
CA CYS A 156 -3.07 4.62 -5.55
C CYS A 156 -2.13 3.90 -4.57
N CYS A 157 -2.68 3.08 -3.66
CA CYS A 157 -1.88 2.29 -2.72
C CYS A 157 -1.34 1.03 -3.40
N PRO A 158 0.01 0.88 -3.58
CA PRO A 158 0.58 -0.21 -4.37
C PRO A 158 0.54 -1.58 -3.71
N HIS A 159 0.29 -1.65 -2.41
CA HIS A 159 0.33 -2.88 -1.61
C HIS A 159 -1.02 -3.28 -1.02
N VAL A 160 -2.07 -2.50 -1.27
CA VAL A 160 -3.45 -2.87 -0.90
C VAL A 160 -3.94 -3.90 -1.91
N ASP A 161 -4.37 -5.04 -1.40
CA ASP A 161 -4.84 -6.21 -2.15
C ASP A 161 -6.22 -6.68 -1.65
N ASP A 162 -6.76 -7.72 -2.26
CA ASP A 162 -8.06 -8.31 -1.91
C ASP A 162 -8.13 -8.76 -0.44
N TRP A 163 -7.01 -9.25 0.12
CA TRP A 163 -6.92 -9.63 1.52
C TRP A 163 -7.06 -8.44 2.48
N CYS A 164 -6.57 -7.27 2.06
CA CYS A 164 -6.78 -6.03 2.81
C CYS A 164 -8.27 -5.69 2.87
N LEU A 165 -8.99 -5.79 1.74
CA LEU A 165 -10.41 -5.48 1.66
C LEU A 165 -11.27 -6.44 2.50
N SER A 166 -10.93 -7.73 2.51
CA SER A 166 -11.66 -8.72 3.30
C SER A 166 -11.68 -8.40 4.81
N ARG A 167 -10.72 -7.61 5.31
CA ARG A 167 -10.63 -7.22 6.72
C ARG A 167 -11.42 -5.96 7.08
N LEU A 168 -11.86 -5.19 6.10
CA LEU A 168 -12.61 -3.94 6.33
C LEU A 168 -13.96 -4.16 7.00
N TYR A 169 -14.47 -5.41 7.04
CA TYR A 169 -15.70 -5.75 7.79
C TYR A 169 -15.66 -5.27 9.25
N GLN A 170 -14.46 -5.13 9.84
CA GLN A 170 -14.30 -4.63 11.20
C GLN A 170 -14.72 -3.16 11.36
N LEU A 171 -14.81 -2.42 10.26
CA LEU A 171 -15.26 -1.02 10.20
C LEU A 171 -16.69 -0.91 9.62
N ALA A 172 -17.41 -2.01 9.45
CA ALA A 172 -18.73 -2.04 8.82
C ALA A 172 -19.74 -1.10 9.49
N ASN A 173 -19.64 -0.91 10.81
CA ASN A 173 -20.56 -0.08 11.56
C ASN A 173 -20.29 1.45 11.42
N SER A 174 -19.06 1.84 11.10
CA SER A 174 -18.64 3.24 11.13
C SER A 174 -18.33 3.81 9.74
N LEU A 175 -17.78 2.98 8.84
CA LEU A 175 -17.29 3.43 7.54
C LEU A 175 -18.43 3.85 6.61
N ARG A 176 -18.39 5.09 6.14
CA ARG A 176 -19.37 5.69 5.22
C ARG A 176 -18.79 5.98 3.85
N GLU A 177 -17.50 6.30 3.79
CA GLU A 177 -16.82 6.64 2.55
C GLU A 177 -15.55 5.82 2.40
N LEU A 178 -15.36 5.19 1.25
CA LEU A 178 -14.18 4.41 0.92
C LEU A 178 -13.72 4.75 -0.50
N SER A 179 -12.47 5.14 -0.67
CA SER A 179 -11.87 5.31 -1.99
C SER A 179 -10.72 4.34 -2.20
N LEU A 180 -10.80 3.56 -3.28
CA LEU A 180 -9.85 2.55 -3.72
C LEU A 180 -9.26 2.88 -5.10
N ALA A 181 -9.53 4.08 -5.61
CA ALA A 181 -9.15 4.50 -6.95
C ALA A 181 -7.66 4.26 -7.24
N GLY A 182 -7.36 3.71 -8.41
CA GLY A 182 -5.98 3.49 -8.85
C GLY A 182 -5.18 2.43 -8.09
N CYS A 183 -5.81 1.58 -7.29
CA CYS A 183 -5.13 0.49 -6.61
C CYS A 183 -4.83 -0.68 -7.57
N PRO A 184 -3.54 -1.05 -7.79
CA PRO A 184 -3.19 -1.98 -8.85
C PRO A 184 -3.44 -3.46 -8.53
N ARG A 185 -3.74 -3.82 -7.29
CA ARG A 185 -3.86 -5.22 -6.84
C ARG A 185 -5.26 -5.61 -6.38
N ILE A 186 -6.24 -4.73 -6.59
CA ILE A 186 -7.64 -5.01 -6.25
C ILE A 186 -8.34 -5.60 -7.46
N SER A 187 -8.87 -6.81 -7.29
CA SER A 187 -9.67 -7.52 -8.29
C SER A 187 -11.17 -7.51 -7.94
N GLU A 188 -12.00 -8.05 -8.84
CA GLU A 188 -13.44 -8.24 -8.61
C GLU A 188 -13.70 -9.04 -7.32
N ARG A 189 -12.82 -9.99 -6.99
CA ARG A 189 -12.94 -10.82 -5.77
C ARG A 189 -12.79 -10.00 -4.50
N GLY A 190 -11.86 -9.04 -4.51
CA GLY A 190 -11.69 -8.11 -3.40
C GLY A 190 -12.90 -7.21 -3.22
N LEU A 191 -13.46 -6.69 -4.31
CA LEU A 191 -14.65 -5.85 -4.28
C LEU A 191 -15.88 -6.63 -3.75
N ALA A 192 -16.01 -7.90 -4.08
CA ALA A 192 -17.06 -8.75 -3.52
C ALA A 192 -17.01 -8.86 -1.99
N CYS A 193 -15.84 -8.74 -1.37
CA CYS A 193 -15.72 -8.74 0.09
C CYS A 193 -16.34 -7.51 0.77
N LEU A 194 -16.65 -6.45 0.02
CA LEU A 194 -17.23 -5.21 0.56
C LEU A 194 -18.72 -5.34 0.92
N HIS A 195 -19.39 -6.46 0.59
CA HIS A 195 -20.80 -6.71 0.92
C HIS A 195 -21.13 -6.57 2.42
N HIS A 196 -20.14 -6.69 3.30
CA HIS A 196 -20.31 -6.48 4.74
C HIS A 196 -20.47 -5.00 5.13
N LEU A 197 -20.07 -4.05 4.26
CA LEU A 197 -20.06 -2.62 4.56
C LEU A 197 -21.41 -1.96 4.25
N GLN A 198 -22.48 -2.42 4.90
CA GLN A 198 -23.84 -1.97 4.65
C GLN A 198 -24.11 -0.50 4.97
N ASN A 199 -23.26 0.13 5.78
CA ASN A 199 -23.33 1.55 6.11
C ASN A 199 -22.56 2.45 5.13
N LEU A 200 -21.88 1.86 4.13
CA LEU A 200 -21.14 2.58 3.13
C LEU A 200 -22.11 3.42 2.25
N ARG A 201 -21.79 4.68 2.07
CA ARG A 201 -22.59 5.64 1.28
C ARG A 201 -21.90 6.08 0.01
N ARG A 202 -20.58 6.07 0.00
CA ARG A 202 -19.77 6.44 -1.16
C ARG A 202 -18.60 5.49 -1.32
N LEU A 203 -18.48 4.91 -2.50
CA LEU A 203 -17.40 4.01 -2.88
C LEU A 203 -16.79 4.47 -4.20
N ASP A 204 -15.50 4.74 -4.21
CA ASP A 204 -14.76 5.09 -5.41
C ASP A 204 -13.86 3.92 -5.83
N ILE A 205 -14.18 3.30 -6.97
CA ILE A 205 -13.47 2.18 -7.59
C ILE A 205 -12.89 2.53 -8.97
N SER A 206 -12.65 3.82 -9.21
CA SER A 206 -12.11 4.28 -10.49
C SER A 206 -10.69 3.75 -10.75
N HIS A 207 -10.37 3.54 -12.02
CA HIS A 207 -9.01 3.18 -12.47
C HIS A 207 -8.39 1.97 -11.75
N LEU A 208 -9.15 0.87 -11.61
CA LEU A 208 -8.64 -0.39 -11.06
C LEU A 208 -8.12 -1.29 -12.21
N PRO A 209 -6.80 -1.38 -12.43
CA PRO A 209 -6.25 -2.08 -13.60
C PRO A 209 -6.37 -3.62 -13.53
N ALA A 210 -6.59 -4.19 -12.34
CA ALA A 210 -6.76 -5.63 -12.16
C ALA A 210 -8.23 -6.09 -12.30
N VAL A 211 -9.17 -5.16 -12.54
CA VAL A 211 -10.58 -5.45 -12.81
C VAL A 211 -10.76 -5.63 -14.31
N SER A 212 -11.19 -6.82 -14.74
CA SER A 212 -11.31 -7.17 -16.17
C SER A 212 -12.50 -6.48 -16.84
N ASN A 213 -13.64 -6.40 -16.14
CA ASN A 213 -14.89 -5.83 -16.64
C ASN A 213 -15.41 -4.75 -15.69
N PRO A 214 -14.91 -3.51 -15.77
CA PRO A 214 -15.27 -2.47 -14.79
C PRO A 214 -16.77 -2.13 -14.78
N GLY A 215 -17.45 -2.11 -15.93
CA GLY A 215 -18.88 -1.83 -16.00
C GLY A 215 -19.73 -2.91 -15.34
N LEU A 216 -19.44 -4.19 -15.59
CA LEU A 216 -20.15 -5.30 -14.92
C LEU A 216 -19.88 -5.31 -13.42
N THR A 217 -18.63 -5.05 -13.04
CA THR A 217 -18.23 -5.01 -11.62
C THR A 217 -18.96 -3.89 -10.88
N GLN A 218 -19.12 -2.73 -11.52
CA GLN A 218 -19.89 -1.64 -10.93
C GLN A 218 -21.34 -2.04 -10.66
N ILE A 219 -22.03 -2.63 -11.65
CA ILE A 219 -23.42 -3.08 -11.50
C ILE A 219 -23.52 -4.08 -10.35
N LEU A 220 -22.61 -5.06 -10.26
CA LEU A 220 -22.60 -6.04 -9.18
C LEU A 220 -22.37 -5.40 -7.80
N VAL A 221 -21.51 -4.41 -7.73
CA VAL A 221 -21.25 -3.68 -6.47
C VAL A 221 -22.46 -2.83 -6.07
N GLU A 222 -23.13 -2.18 -7.02
CA GLU A 222 -24.37 -1.43 -6.78
C GLU A 222 -25.51 -2.33 -6.29
N GLU A 223 -25.62 -3.56 -6.83
CA GLU A 223 -26.59 -4.55 -6.34
C GLU A 223 -26.27 -5.02 -4.90
N MET A 224 -24.98 -5.20 -4.57
CA MET A 224 -24.56 -5.61 -3.23
C MET A 224 -24.72 -4.50 -2.19
N LEU A 225 -24.58 -3.25 -2.59
CA LEU A 225 -24.59 -2.06 -1.71
C LEU A 225 -25.63 -1.05 -2.20
N PRO A 226 -26.93 -1.32 -2.06
CA PRO A 226 -28.00 -0.53 -2.67
C PRO A 226 -28.10 0.90 -2.13
N ASN A 227 -27.51 1.20 -0.97
CA ASN A 227 -27.48 2.52 -0.36
C ASN A 227 -26.17 3.27 -0.61
N CYS A 228 -25.30 2.76 -1.48
CA CYS A 228 -23.96 3.29 -1.75
C CYS A 228 -23.92 3.90 -3.15
N GLU A 229 -23.45 5.13 -3.23
CA GLU A 229 -23.07 5.77 -4.50
C GLU A 229 -21.71 5.21 -4.94
N VAL A 230 -21.69 4.47 -6.07
CA VAL A 230 -20.45 3.88 -6.62
C VAL A 230 -19.92 4.81 -7.71
N LEU A 231 -18.72 5.34 -7.50
CA LEU A 231 -18.01 6.18 -8.45
C LEU A 231 -16.97 5.36 -9.19
N GLY A 232 -16.85 5.54 -10.51
CA GLY A 232 -15.60 5.17 -11.15
C GLY A 232 -15.58 4.08 -12.17
N ALA A 233 -16.67 3.73 -12.80
CA ALA A 233 -16.53 3.15 -14.12
C ALA A 233 -16.82 4.23 -15.16
N ASP A 234 -15.79 4.80 -15.77
CA ASP A 234 -15.92 5.48 -17.06
C ASP A 234 -16.24 4.43 -18.15
N TRP A 235 -17.42 3.83 -18.04
CA TRP A 235 -17.94 2.88 -19.03
C TRP A 235 -18.23 3.56 -20.38
N ALA A 236 -18.31 4.88 -20.41
CA ALA A 236 -18.35 5.64 -21.64
C ALA A 236 -17.11 5.45 -22.56
N GLN A 237 -15.97 5.00 -22.02
CA GLN A 237 -14.79 4.69 -22.82
C GLN A 237 -14.74 3.21 -23.29
N GLY A 238 -15.52 2.32 -22.70
CA GLY A 238 -15.60 0.90 -23.06
C GLY A 238 -16.53 0.57 -24.22
N LEU A 239 -17.46 1.45 -24.56
CA LEU A 239 -18.35 1.33 -25.73
C LEU A 239 -17.76 2.03 -26.96
N LYS A 240 -16.49 1.77 -27.29
CA LYS A 240 -16.08 1.84 -28.67
C LYS A 240 -16.65 0.60 -29.35
N LEU A 241 -17.87 0.71 -29.86
CA LEU A 241 -18.42 -0.16 -30.90
C LEU A 241 -17.32 -0.32 -31.93
N GLY A 242 -16.98 -1.61 -32.25
CA GLY A 242 -16.04 -1.92 -33.30
C GLY A 242 -16.44 -1.18 -34.57
N PRO A 243 -15.50 -1.01 -35.53
CA PRO A 243 -15.76 -0.31 -36.78
C PRO A 243 -16.98 -0.93 -37.44
N GLU A 244 -18.01 -0.09 -37.70
CA GLU A 244 -19.17 -0.45 -38.52
C GLU A 244 -18.60 -1.05 -39.84
N GLU A 245 -18.88 -2.34 -40.08
CA GLU A 245 -18.71 -2.91 -41.39
C GLU A 245 -19.59 -2.11 -42.35
N GLN A 246 -18.96 -1.24 -43.11
CA GLN A 246 -19.59 -0.57 -44.22
C GLN A 246 -20.01 -1.67 -45.21
N SER A 247 -21.30 -1.96 -45.23
CA SER A 247 -21.95 -2.75 -46.25
C SER A 247 -21.68 -2.05 -47.59
N HIS A 248 -20.82 -2.66 -48.40
CA HIS A 248 -20.62 -2.30 -49.79
C HIS A 248 -21.88 -2.66 -50.56
N ASP A 249 -22.76 -1.67 -50.75
CA ASP A 249 -23.78 -1.75 -51.80
C ASP A 249 -23.10 -1.77 -53.15
N THR A 250 -23.05 -2.94 -53.74
CA THR A 250 -22.69 -3.16 -55.15
C THR A 250 -23.81 -2.60 -56.02
N ALA A 251 -23.62 -1.37 -56.47
CA ALA A 251 -24.43 -0.80 -57.54
C ALA A 251 -24.13 -1.53 -58.84
N SER A 252 -25.12 -2.27 -59.33
CA SER A 252 -25.17 -2.87 -60.65
C SER A 252 -25.27 -1.74 -61.70
N SER A 253 -24.24 -1.66 -62.54
CA SER A 253 -24.28 -0.83 -63.77
C SER A 253 -25.14 -1.49 -64.85
N PRO A 254 -25.97 -0.72 -65.58
CA PRO A 254 -26.72 -1.24 -66.73
C PRO A 254 -25.84 -1.35 -67.96
N ILE A 255 -26.00 -2.44 -68.71
CA ILE A 255 -25.40 -2.71 -69.98
C ILE A 255 -26.10 -1.86 -71.06
N PRO A 256 -25.40 -1.11 -71.93
CA PRO A 256 -26.04 -0.49 -73.13
C PRO A 256 -26.14 -1.53 -74.30
N ALA A 257 -27.28 -1.45 -74.94
CA ALA A 257 -27.59 -2.20 -76.18
C ALA A 257 -26.79 -1.73 -77.41
#